data_8659d99356af9ca4c7cba6cee7c94aa5
#
_entry.id   8659d99356af9ca4c7cba6cee7c94aa5
#
_cell.length_a   1.000
_cell.length_b   1.000
_cell.length_c   1.000
_cell.angle_alpha   90.00
_cell.angle_beta   90.00
_cell.angle_gamma   90.00
#
_symmetry.space_group_name_H-M   'P 1'
#
loop_
_entity.id
_entity.type
_entity.pdbx_description
1 polymer ?
#
loop_
_entity_poly.entity_id
_entity_poly.type
_entity_poly.pdbx_seq_one_letter_code
_entity_poly.pdbx_strand_id
1 'polypeptide(L)'
;MFKRVLQQEIIDKCFRRKAIILLGARQVGKTTLLKSIIQEQEGKTLYLNCDEPQTVSALTNRNLSELQMLVGASKMVVIDEAQKVDNIGLSLKLIVDNMADVQVIATGSSAFELRNRLNEPLTGRKYEYQMFPISTDEIYQTDGYLEVQKQLEPRLIYGSYPDILNRQDEPKELLQMLTDSYLYKDILATDNLRKPDTLDKLLRALSFQVGSEVSYNELAQTIGSDSKTVEKYIELLEKCFVIFRLNGLSRNLRSELKKTKKVFFYDNGVRNAVIQQFASVNMRNDMGALWENFFISERMKFNHYRHHHCNIYFWRTKSQQEIDYIEEADGVFNVFEMKWNPNKRNTSIPKSFLDAYPVASTAIVTPENYMEYLI
;
A
#
# COMPACT_ATOMS: atom_id res chain seq x y z
N MET A 1 -12.14 -17.35 0.30
CA MET A 1 -11.31 -16.45 1.16
C MET A 1 -9.88 -16.54 0.66
N PHE A 2 -9.24 -15.44 0.32
CA PHE A 2 -7.88 -15.46 -0.23
C PHE A 2 -6.84 -15.80 0.83
N LYS A 3 -5.92 -16.70 0.48
CA LYS A 3 -4.75 -17.00 1.31
C LYS A 3 -3.78 -15.81 1.22
N ARG A 4 -3.44 -15.23 2.37
CA ARG A 4 -2.53 -14.07 2.40
C ARG A 4 -1.08 -14.53 2.49
N VAL A 5 -0.22 -13.96 1.64
CA VAL A 5 1.22 -14.28 1.63
C VAL A 5 1.85 -14.03 3.01
N LEU A 6 1.45 -12.95 3.69
CA LEU A 6 1.99 -12.59 5.01
C LEU A 6 1.61 -13.56 6.14
N GLN A 7 0.61 -14.44 5.97
CA GLN A 7 0.11 -15.29 7.07
C GLN A 7 1.22 -16.18 7.65
N GLN A 8 1.85 -16.98 6.80
CA GLN A 8 2.89 -17.91 7.23
C GLN A 8 4.10 -17.17 7.78
N GLU A 9 4.49 -16.08 7.13
CA GLU A 9 5.64 -15.28 7.57
C GLU A 9 5.42 -14.69 8.97
N ILE A 10 4.22 -14.17 9.24
CA ILE A 10 3.87 -13.65 10.57
C ILE A 10 3.90 -14.77 11.60
N ILE A 11 3.35 -15.95 11.28
CA ILE A 11 3.35 -17.12 12.17
C ILE A 11 4.78 -17.54 12.53
N ASP A 12 5.67 -17.61 11.54
CA ASP A 12 7.07 -17.98 11.73
C ASP A 12 7.87 -16.97 12.58
N LYS A 13 7.39 -15.72 12.64
CA LYS A 13 7.98 -14.66 13.48
C LYS A 13 7.34 -14.51 14.85
N CYS A 14 6.25 -15.21 15.14
CA CYS A 14 5.64 -15.21 16.46
C CYS A 14 6.62 -15.74 17.52
N PHE A 15 6.49 -15.24 18.74
CA PHE A 15 7.27 -15.63 19.92
C PHE A 15 8.80 -15.43 19.80
N ARG A 16 9.23 -14.51 18.92
CA ARG A 16 10.64 -14.10 18.77
C ARG A 16 11.01 -12.88 19.63
N ARG A 17 10.27 -12.62 20.70
CA ARG A 17 10.46 -11.46 21.60
C ARG A 17 10.42 -10.11 20.89
N LYS A 18 9.59 -10.00 19.88
CA LYS A 18 9.31 -8.75 19.16
C LYS A 18 7.81 -8.59 18.94
N ALA A 19 7.35 -7.36 19.01
CA ALA A 19 6.01 -7.04 18.56
C ALA A 19 5.90 -7.23 17.05
N ILE A 20 4.75 -7.67 16.57
CA ILE A 20 4.42 -7.70 15.16
C ILE A 20 3.46 -6.54 14.89
N ILE A 21 3.81 -5.69 13.94
CA ILE A 21 3.02 -4.52 13.54
C ILE A 21 2.55 -4.74 12.11
N LEU A 22 1.23 -4.83 11.94
CA LEU A 22 0.59 -5.02 10.65
C LEU A 22 -0.10 -3.73 10.19
N LEU A 23 0.49 -3.06 9.22
CA LEU A 23 -0.02 -1.82 8.61
C LEU A 23 -0.71 -2.11 7.29
N GLY A 24 -1.63 -1.25 6.87
CA GLY A 24 -2.27 -1.33 5.57
C GLY A 24 -3.58 -0.56 5.55
N ALA A 25 -4.06 -0.23 4.36
CA ALA A 25 -5.30 0.49 4.17
C ALA A 25 -6.49 -0.17 4.93
N ARG A 26 -7.56 0.57 5.17
CA ARG A 26 -8.80 -0.04 5.68
C ARG A 26 -9.30 -1.10 4.71
N GLN A 27 -10.03 -2.10 5.24
CA GLN A 27 -10.72 -3.15 4.47
C GLN A 27 -9.82 -4.01 3.56
N VAL A 28 -8.48 -3.94 3.69
CA VAL A 28 -7.56 -4.87 2.99
C VAL A 28 -7.53 -6.27 3.62
N GLY A 29 -8.24 -6.47 4.75
CA GLY A 29 -8.38 -7.78 5.40
C GLY A 29 -7.46 -8.03 6.59
N LYS A 30 -6.90 -6.98 7.26
CA LYS A 30 -6.02 -7.12 8.44
C LYS A 30 -6.67 -7.94 9.56
N THR A 31 -7.88 -7.57 9.96
CA THR A 31 -8.64 -8.28 11.01
C THR A 31 -8.94 -9.73 10.63
N THR A 32 -9.20 -10.00 9.35
CA THR A 32 -9.41 -11.36 8.84
C THR A 32 -8.14 -12.20 8.94
N LEU A 33 -7.01 -11.63 8.55
CA LEU A 33 -5.70 -12.27 8.69
C LEU A 33 -5.35 -12.56 10.15
N LEU A 34 -5.61 -11.60 11.06
CA LEU A 34 -5.40 -11.81 12.50
C LEU A 34 -6.23 -12.97 13.04
N LYS A 35 -7.51 -13.04 12.67
CA LYS A 35 -8.38 -14.16 13.07
C LYS A 35 -7.86 -15.51 12.58
N SER A 36 -7.36 -15.58 11.35
CA SER A 36 -6.73 -16.81 10.83
C SER A 36 -5.46 -17.17 11.60
N ILE A 37 -4.61 -16.21 11.92
CA ILE A 37 -3.39 -16.44 12.72
C ILE A 37 -3.74 -16.94 14.12
N ILE A 38 -4.73 -16.32 14.77
CA ILE A 38 -5.19 -16.72 16.11
C ILE A 38 -5.67 -18.18 16.12
N GLN A 39 -6.40 -18.60 15.07
CA GLN A 39 -6.90 -19.98 14.97
C GLN A 39 -5.80 -21.03 14.81
N GLU A 40 -4.66 -20.65 14.28
CA GLU A 40 -3.50 -21.54 14.12
C GLU A 40 -2.55 -21.56 15.33
N GLN A 41 -2.79 -20.69 16.32
CA GLN A 41 -1.94 -20.62 17.52
C GLN A 41 -2.57 -21.33 18.70
N GLU A 42 -1.75 -22.06 19.44
CA GLU A 42 -2.15 -22.68 20.70
C GLU A 42 -2.15 -21.67 21.85
N GLY A 43 -3.08 -21.82 22.76
CA GLY A 43 -3.15 -21.03 23.99
C GLY A 43 -4.20 -19.92 23.94
N LYS A 44 -4.35 -19.25 25.08
CA LYS A 44 -5.35 -18.19 25.22
C LYS A 44 -4.88 -16.91 24.53
N THR A 45 -5.71 -16.36 23.65
CA THR A 45 -5.51 -15.07 23.02
C THR A 45 -6.41 -14.00 23.65
N LEU A 46 -5.83 -12.87 23.97
CA LEU A 46 -6.54 -11.65 24.34
C LEU A 46 -6.68 -10.78 23.08
N TYR A 47 -7.90 -10.59 22.61
CA TYR A 47 -8.19 -9.70 21.47
C TYR A 47 -8.76 -8.37 21.96
N LEU A 48 -8.10 -7.28 21.64
CA LEU A 48 -8.38 -5.92 22.06
C LEU A 48 -8.71 -5.06 20.82
N ASN A 49 -10.00 -4.77 20.63
CA ASN A 49 -10.45 -3.88 19.55
C ASN A 49 -10.48 -2.43 20.04
N CYS A 50 -9.60 -1.60 19.51
CA CYS A 50 -9.52 -0.18 19.86
C CYS A 50 -10.61 0.69 19.22
N ASP A 51 -11.58 0.12 18.50
CA ASP A 51 -12.84 0.80 18.19
C ASP A 51 -13.71 1.00 19.44
N GLU A 52 -13.47 0.19 20.49
CA GLU A 52 -14.18 0.25 21.75
C GLU A 52 -13.48 1.22 22.73
N PRO A 53 -14.18 2.27 23.24
CA PRO A 53 -13.57 3.24 24.16
C PRO A 53 -13.00 2.61 25.43
N GLN A 54 -13.60 1.52 25.92
CA GLN A 54 -13.12 0.79 27.10
C GLN A 54 -11.74 0.16 26.85
N THR A 55 -11.55 -0.42 25.66
CA THR A 55 -10.26 -0.99 25.24
C THR A 55 -9.18 0.09 25.12
N VAL A 56 -9.50 1.24 24.51
CA VAL A 56 -8.58 2.38 24.45
C VAL A 56 -8.18 2.82 25.86
N SER A 57 -9.16 3.00 26.75
CA SER A 57 -8.90 3.38 28.16
C SER A 57 -8.07 2.35 28.88
N ALA A 58 -8.27 1.05 28.63
CA ALA A 58 -7.50 -0.03 29.24
C ALA A 58 -6.03 -0.11 28.80
N LEU A 59 -5.67 0.50 27.66
CA LEU A 59 -4.30 0.50 27.12
C LEU A 59 -3.57 1.84 27.28
N THR A 60 -4.29 2.94 27.48
CA THR A 60 -3.71 4.29 27.52
C THR A 60 -2.96 4.54 28.83
N ASN A 61 -1.67 4.92 28.73
CA ASN A 61 -0.80 5.34 29.84
C ASN A 61 -0.73 4.32 31.00
N ARG A 62 -0.70 3.02 30.69
CA ARG A 62 -0.64 1.95 31.70
C ARG A 62 0.79 1.67 32.16
N ASN A 63 0.92 1.34 33.45
CA ASN A 63 2.15 0.82 34.00
C ASN A 63 2.24 -0.73 33.78
N LEU A 64 3.40 -1.30 34.07
CA LEU A 64 3.65 -2.71 33.84
C LEU A 64 2.68 -3.64 34.61
N SER A 65 2.38 -3.34 35.87
CA SER A 65 1.51 -4.18 36.71
C SER A 65 0.06 -4.18 36.17
N GLU A 66 -0.43 -3.05 35.69
CA GLU A 66 -1.75 -2.94 35.05
C GLU A 66 -1.80 -3.73 33.75
N LEU A 67 -0.74 -3.66 32.93
CA LEU A 67 -0.64 -4.44 31.70
C LEU A 67 -0.55 -5.95 31.99
N GLN A 68 0.17 -6.36 33.05
CA GLN A 68 0.22 -7.76 33.48
C GLN A 68 -1.16 -8.28 33.92
N MET A 69 -1.92 -7.46 34.64
CA MET A 69 -3.30 -7.81 35.01
C MET A 69 -4.21 -7.91 33.80
N LEU A 70 -4.08 -6.99 32.84
CA LEU A 70 -4.87 -6.99 31.60
C LEU A 70 -4.56 -8.24 30.76
N VAL A 71 -3.30 -8.56 30.56
CA VAL A 71 -2.84 -9.71 29.76
C VAL A 71 -3.20 -11.04 30.45
N GLY A 72 -3.09 -11.08 31.75
CA GLY A 72 -3.41 -12.27 32.56
C GLY A 72 -2.65 -13.51 32.09
N ALA A 73 -3.36 -14.62 31.87
CA ALA A 73 -2.78 -15.89 31.40
C ALA A 73 -2.72 -16.01 29.85
N SER A 74 -2.90 -14.93 29.12
CA SER A 74 -2.90 -14.98 27.66
C SER A 74 -1.47 -15.14 27.12
N LYS A 75 -1.31 -16.00 26.11
CA LYS A 75 -0.04 -16.20 25.40
C LYS A 75 0.11 -15.24 24.20
N MET A 76 -1.01 -14.77 23.67
CA MET A 76 -1.03 -13.81 22.57
C MET A 76 -1.93 -12.62 22.93
N VAL A 77 -1.48 -11.43 22.61
CA VAL A 77 -2.25 -10.19 22.72
C VAL A 77 -2.36 -9.57 21.33
N VAL A 78 -3.58 -9.43 20.84
CA VAL A 78 -3.88 -8.79 19.57
C VAL A 78 -4.56 -7.46 19.83
N ILE A 79 -3.98 -6.37 19.32
CA ILE A 79 -4.48 -5.01 19.47
C ILE A 79 -4.85 -4.50 18.06
N ASP A 80 -6.14 -4.50 17.77
CA ASP A 80 -6.65 -4.03 16.47
C ASP A 80 -6.94 -2.53 16.51
N GLU A 81 -6.60 -1.79 15.43
CA GLU A 81 -6.71 -0.33 15.30
C GLU A 81 -5.91 0.42 16.41
N ALA A 82 -4.70 -0.05 16.71
CA ALA A 82 -3.85 0.42 17.81
C ALA A 82 -3.49 1.92 17.72
N GLN A 83 -3.59 2.57 16.56
CA GLN A 83 -3.37 4.01 16.42
C GLN A 83 -4.36 4.86 17.22
N LYS A 84 -5.47 4.32 17.68
CA LYS A 84 -6.44 5.02 18.53
C LYS A 84 -5.98 5.21 19.97
N VAL A 85 -4.98 4.44 20.39
CA VAL A 85 -4.45 4.46 21.76
C VAL A 85 -3.30 5.45 21.86
N ASP A 86 -3.40 6.43 22.76
CA ASP A 86 -2.29 7.34 23.03
C ASP A 86 -1.13 6.62 23.72
N ASN A 87 0.10 6.91 23.26
CA ASN A 87 1.34 6.31 23.75
C ASN A 87 1.39 4.77 23.67
N ILE A 88 0.64 4.16 22.73
CA ILE A 88 0.60 2.70 22.55
C ILE A 88 2.00 2.08 22.46
N GLY A 89 2.96 2.78 21.87
CA GLY A 89 4.35 2.32 21.77
C GLY A 89 5.00 1.98 23.10
N LEU A 90 4.72 2.75 24.16
CA LEU A 90 5.22 2.46 25.51
C LEU A 90 4.56 1.21 26.07
N SER A 91 3.25 1.04 25.92
CA SER A 91 2.54 -0.16 26.38
C SER A 91 3.06 -1.42 25.67
N LEU A 92 3.25 -1.36 24.35
CA LEU A 92 3.83 -2.47 23.58
C LEU A 92 5.27 -2.78 24.02
N LYS A 93 6.10 -1.75 24.25
CA LYS A 93 7.46 -1.91 24.75
C LYS A 93 7.49 -2.62 26.12
N LEU A 94 6.64 -2.18 27.05
CA LEU A 94 6.55 -2.80 28.38
C LEU A 94 6.18 -4.28 28.29
N ILE A 95 5.24 -4.66 27.41
CA ILE A 95 4.86 -6.06 27.22
C ILE A 95 6.03 -6.84 26.63
N VAL A 96 6.66 -6.36 25.55
CA VAL A 96 7.77 -7.05 24.86
C VAL A 96 8.98 -7.23 25.76
N ASP A 97 9.34 -6.20 26.53
CA ASP A 97 10.54 -6.23 27.38
C ASP A 97 10.35 -7.09 28.64
N ASN A 98 9.11 -7.21 29.18
CA ASN A 98 8.86 -7.81 30.50
C ASN A 98 8.01 -9.09 30.48
N MET A 99 7.37 -9.43 29.38
CA MET A 99 6.50 -10.61 29.26
C MET A 99 7.01 -11.52 28.12
N ALA A 100 8.12 -12.21 28.36
CA ALA A 100 8.88 -12.96 27.35
C ALA A 100 8.07 -14.06 26.61
N ASP A 101 7.04 -14.61 27.27
CA ASP A 101 6.19 -15.68 26.76
C ASP A 101 4.91 -15.15 26.07
N VAL A 102 4.77 -13.84 25.94
CA VAL A 102 3.60 -13.19 25.36
C VAL A 102 3.94 -12.61 23.98
N GLN A 103 3.28 -13.09 22.97
CA GLN A 103 3.33 -12.46 21.63
C GLN A 103 2.35 -11.31 21.55
N VAL A 104 2.84 -10.15 21.09
CA VAL A 104 1.98 -9.00 20.77
C VAL A 104 1.90 -8.80 19.28
N ILE A 105 0.68 -8.64 18.75
CA ILE A 105 0.41 -8.23 17.38
C ILE A 105 -0.46 -6.98 17.43
N ALA A 106 -0.04 -5.91 16.77
CA ALA A 106 -0.81 -4.67 16.67
C ALA A 106 -1.09 -4.31 15.22
N THR A 107 -2.31 -3.82 14.92
CA THR A 107 -2.65 -3.34 13.58
C THR A 107 -2.88 -1.85 13.55
N GLY A 108 -2.77 -1.28 12.35
CA GLY A 108 -3.15 0.10 12.08
C GLY A 108 -3.50 0.34 10.62
N SER A 109 -4.51 1.21 10.41
CA SER A 109 -4.95 1.62 9.08
C SER A 109 -4.18 2.84 8.54
N SER A 110 -3.46 3.56 9.39
CA SER A 110 -2.60 4.68 9.02
C SER A 110 -1.16 4.40 9.44
N ALA A 111 -0.27 4.35 8.45
CA ALA A 111 1.17 4.25 8.72
C ALA A 111 1.70 5.46 9.50
N PHE A 112 1.09 6.64 9.30
CA PHE A 112 1.55 7.88 9.92
C PHE A 112 1.34 7.88 11.43
N GLU A 113 0.10 7.65 11.88
CA GLU A 113 -0.23 7.72 13.29
C GLU A 113 0.48 6.62 14.08
N LEU A 114 0.41 5.39 13.58
CA LEU A 114 0.99 4.27 14.29
C LEU A 114 2.52 4.29 14.26
N ARG A 115 3.16 4.56 13.10
CA ARG A 115 4.62 4.65 13.02
C ARG A 115 5.20 5.72 13.92
N ASN A 116 4.63 6.93 13.93
CA ASN A 116 5.12 8.02 14.79
C ASN A 116 5.00 7.66 16.28
N ARG A 117 3.95 6.95 16.67
CA ARG A 117 3.75 6.49 18.04
C ARG A 117 4.62 5.29 18.44
N LEU A 118 5.11 4.51 17.45
CA LEU A 118 5.86 3.27 17.67
C LEU A 118 7.37 3.39 17.46
N ASN A 119 7.83 4.32 16.61
CA ASN A 119 9.23 4.31 16.15
C ASN A 119 10.23 4.43 17.29
N GLU A 120 10.10 5.41 18.16
CA GLU A 120 11.04 5.61 19.26
C GLU A 120 10.95 4.50 20.30
N PRO A 121 9.77 4.12 20.85
CA PRO A 121 9.68 3.09 21.87
C PRO A 121 10.04 1.68 21.39
N LEU A 122 9.77 1.32 20.13
CA LEU A 122 9.91 -0.04 19.60
C LEU A 122 11.12 -0.23 18.67
N THR A 123 12.09 0.67 18.67
CA THR A 123 13.32 0.50 17.88
C THR A 123 14.00 -0.82 18.25
N GLY A 124 14.24 -1.68 17.24
CA GLY A 124 14.81 -3.02 17.42
C GLY A 124 13.89 -4.09 18.02
N ARG A 125 12.67 -3.71 18.47
CA ARG A 125 11.69 -4.56 19.17
C ARG A 125 10.47 -4.94 18.36
N LYS A 126 10.44 -4.64 17.05
CA LYS A 126 9.29 -4.95 16.18
C LYS A 126 9.70 -5.62 14.89
N TYR A 127 8.79 -6.42 14.35
CA TYR A 127 8.67 -6.74 12.93
C TYR A 127 7.53 -5.89 12.38
N GLU A 128 7.72 -5.28 11.22
CA GLU A 128 6.71 -4.44 10.60
C GLU A 128 6.37 -4.99 9.22
N TYR A 129 5.07 -5.22 8.99
CA TYR A 129 4.51 -5.75 7.76
C TYR A 129 3.53 -4.75 7.18
N GLN A 130 3.53 -4.63 5.87
CA GLN A 130 2.55 -3.85 5.14
C GLN A 130 1.65 -4.78 4.33
N MET A 131 0.34 -4.68 4.56
CA MET A 131 -0.68 -5.45 3.87
C MET A 131 -1.36 -4.59 2.81
N PHE A 132 -1.39 -5.10 1.58
CA PHE A 132 -2.00 -4.44 0.43
C PHE A 132 -3.37 -5.05 0.08
N PRO A 133 -4.17 -4.42 -0.81
CA PRO A 133 -5.23 -5.13 -1.53
C PRO A 133 -4.70 -6.42 -2.17
N ILE A 134 -5.56 -7.39 -2.42
CA ILE A 134 -5.17 -8.71 -2.90
C ILE A 134 -4.25 -8.62 -4.12
N SER A 135 -3.12 -9.30 -4.06
CA SER A 135 -2.13 -9.32 -5.15
C SER A 135 -2.44 -10.39 -6.19
N THR A 136 -1.83 -10.28 -7.35
CA THR A 136 -1.91 -11.29 -8.41
C THR A 136 -1.39 -12.65 -7.93
N ASP A 137 -0.29 -12.68 -7.16
CA ASP A 137 0.26 -13.90 -6.56
C ASP A 137 -0.72 -14.54 -5.56
N GLU A 138 -1.42 -13.75 -4.72
CA GLU A 138 -2.41 -14.27 -3.78
C GLU A 138 -3.64 -14.87 -4.48
N ILE A 139 -4.08 -14.31 -5.61
CA ILE A 139 -5.13 -14.91 -6.45
C ILE A 139 -4.62 -16.20 -7.08
N TYR A 140 -3.42 -16.18 -7.63
CA TYR A 140 -2.81 -17.36 -8.25
C TYR A 140 -2.68 -18.52 -7.25
N GLN A 141 -2.19 -18.26 -6.05
CA GLN A 141 -2.05 -19.28 -5.00
C GLN A 141 -3.37 -19.81 -4.47
N THR A 142 -4.45 -19.02 -4.56
CA THR A 142 -5.77 -19.41 -4.05
C THR A 142 -6.60 -20.13 -5.13
N ASP A 143 -6.69 -19.57 -6.33
CA ASP A 143 -7.66 -19.94 -7.35
C ASP A 143 -7.02 -20.34 -8.70
N GLY A 144 -5.69 -20.19 -8.82
CA GLY A 144 -4.89 -20.63 -9.96
C GLY A 144 -4.89 -19.69 -11.16
N TYR A 145 -4.18 -20.12 -12.20
CA TYR A 145 -3.86 -19.32 -13.39
C TYR A 145 -5.08 -18.77 -14.13
N LEU A 146 -6.08 -19.62 -14.35
CA LEU A 146 -7.28 -19.23 -15.11
C LEU A 146 -8.08 -18.13 -14.42
N GLU A 147 -8.13 -18.14 -13.09
CA GLU A 147 -8.82 -17.10 -12.35
C GLU A 147 -8.06 -15.78 -12.41
N VAL A 148 -6.74 -15.79 -12.33
CA VAL A 148 -5.92 -14.58 -12.52
C VAL A 148 -6.20 -13.92 -13.88
N GLN A 149 -6.32 -14.73 -14.95
CA GLN A 149 -6.67 -14.22 -16.29
C GLN A 149 -8.07 -13.61 -16.34
N LYS A 150 -9.08 -14.30 -15.79
CA LYS A 150 -10.47 -13.81 -15.75
C LYS A 150 -10.61 -12.52 -14.96
N GLN A 151 -9.85 -12.39 -13.88
CA GLN A 151 -9.92 -11.25 -12.97
C GLN A 151 -9.18 -10.01 -13.50
N LEU A 152 -8.39 -10.10 -14.58
CA LEU A 152 -7.59 -8.98 -15.05
C LEU A 152 -8.44 -7.74 -15.38
N GLU A 153 -9.43 -7.87 -16.26
CA GLU A 153 -10.28 -6.73 -16.64
C GLU A 153 -11.13 -6.20 -15.46
N PRO A 154 -11.82 -7.04 -14.67
CA PRO A 154 -12.48 -6.60 -13.44
C PRO A 154 -11.55 -5.84 -12.49
N ARG A 155 -10.33 -6.30 -12.28
CA ARG A 155 -9.36 -5.64 -11.41
C ARG A 155 -8.85 -4.32 -11.96
N LEU A 156 -8.71 -4.17 -13.26
CA LEU A 156 -8.39 -2.89 -13.89
C LEU A 156 -9.50 -1.85 -13.65
N ILE A 157 -10.76 -2.27 -13.60
CA ILE A 157 -11.91 -1.38 -13.42
C ILE A 157 -12.26 -1.19 -11.95
N TYR A 158 -12.39 -2.28 -11.18
CA TYR A 158 -12.93 -2.29 -9.82
C TYR A 158 -11.87 -2.51 -8.73
N GLY A 159 -10.60 -2.78 -9.12
CA GLY A 159 -9.52 -2.97 -8.17
C GLY A 159 -9.48 -4.36 -7.55
N SER A 160 -8.71 -4.46 -6.46
CA SER A 160 -8.32 -5.72 -5.83
C SER A 160 -8.64 -5.77 -4.33
N TYR A 161 -9.56 -4.93 -3.83
CA TYR A 161 -10.00 -5.04 -2.44
C TYR A 161 -10.75 -6.35 -2.20
N PRO A 162 -10.58 -7.01 -1.04
CA PRO A 162 -11.17 -8.33 -0.77
C PRO A 162 -12.68 -8.38 -0.96
N ASP A 163 -13.42 -7.37 -0.49
CA ASP A 163 -14.88 -7.33 -0.63
C ASP A 163 -15.32 -7.21 -2.09
N ILE A 164 -14.57 -6.47 -2.90
CA ILE A 164 -14.85 -6.30 -4.34
C ILE A 164 -14.65 -7.64 -5.08
N LEU A 165 -13.55 -8.34 -4.79
CA LEU A 165 -13.24 -9.62 -5.42
C LEU A 165 -14.21 -10.75 -5.00
N ASN A 166 -14.74 -10.71 -3.76
CA ASN A 166 -15.68 -11.71 -3.24
C ASN A 166 -17.12 -11.46 -3.66
N ARG A 167 -17.52 -10.22 -3.98
CA ARG A 167 -18.90 -9.82 -4.32
C ARG A 167 -18.92 -9.12 -5.67
N GLN A 168 -18.82 -9.89 -6.74
CA GLN A 168 -18.72 -9.36 -8.10
C GLN A 168 -20.08 -8.94 -8.69
N ASP A 169 -21.16 -9.10 -7.98
CA ASP A 169 -22.52 -8.69 -8.35
C ASP A 169 -22.75 -7.18 -8.16
N GLU A 170 -22.13 -6.54 -7.17
CA GLU A 170 -22.30 -5.11 -6.84
C GLU A 170 -20.96 -4.36 -6.67
N PRO A 171 -19.95 -4.54 -7.53
CA PRO A 171 -18.60 -4.03 -7.29
C PRO A 171 -18.52 -2.51 -7.24
N LYS A 172 -19.34 -1.82 -8.03
CA LYS A 172 -19.39 -0.36 -8.09
C LYS A 172 -19.91 0.25 -6.78
N GLU A 173 -20.99 -0.31 -6.22
CA GLU A 173 -21.58 0.20 -4.98
C GLU A 173 -20.65 -0.04 -3.80
N LEU A 174 -20.10 -1.25 -3.69
CA LEU A 174 -19.13 -1.59 -2.66
C LEU A 174 -17.90 -0.67 -2.71
N LEU A 175 -17.42 -0.37 -3.91
CA LEU A 175 -16.25 0.49 -4.11
C LEU A 175 -16.57 1.95 -3.76
N GLN A 176 -17.78 2.43 -4.06
CA GLN A 176 -18.22 3.76 -3.64
C GLN A 176 -18.30 3.86 -2.11
N MET A 177 -18.92 2.88 -1.45
CA MET A 177 -18.97 2.80 0.01
C MET A 177 -17.58 2.76 0.65
N LEU A 178 -16.66 2.02 0.05
CA LEU A 178 -15.26 1.95 0.50
C LEU A 178 -14.60 3.32 0.39
N THR A 179 -14.72 4.00 -0.76
CA THR A 179 -14.09 5.31 -0.99
C THR A 179 -14.68 6.38 -0.09
N ASP A 180 -15.99 6.45 0.05
CA ASP A 180 -16.67 7.44 0.90
C ASP A 180 -16.36 7.26 2.39
N SER A 181 -16.25 6.00 2.84
CA SER A 181 -15.94 5.71 4.25
C SER A 181 -14.45 5.86 4.58
N TYR A 182 -13.57 5.44 3.67
CA TYR A 182 -12.13 5.34 3.88
C TYR A 182 -11.39 6.66 3.57
N LEU A 183 -11.60 7.19 2.35
CA LEU A 183 -10.85 8.37 1.91
C LEU A 183 -11.19 9.61 2.74
N TYR A 184 -12.44 9.76 3.16
CA TYR A 184 -12.87 10.95 3.86
C TYR A 184 -12.75 10.85 5.38
N LYS A 185 -13.16 9.75 6.00
CA LYS A 185 -13.17 9.64 7.46
C LYS A 185 -11.78 9.54 8.06
N ASP A 186 -10.90 8.70 7.49
CA ASP A 186 -9.59 8.46 8.09
C ASP A 186 -8.60 9.57 7.80
N ILE A 187 -8.59 10.04 6.56
CA ILE A 187 -7.70 11.13 6.18
C ILE A 187 -8.10 12.43 6.89
N LEU A 188 -9.40 12.71 7.00
CA LEU A 188 -9.89 13.89 7.72
C LEU A 188 -9.68 13.79 9.24
N ALA A 189 -9.78 12.61 9.82
CA ALA A 189 -9.56 12.40 11.25
C ALA A 189 -8.09 12.56 11.66
N THR A 190 -7.15 12.26 10.75
CA THR A 190 -5.72 12.10 11.07
C THR A 190 -4.99 13.41 11.38
N ASP A 191 -5.42 14.58 10.90
CA ASP A 191 -4.55 15.78 10.94
C ASP A 191 -5.30 17.11 11.13
N ASN A 192 -6.49 17.13 11.74
CA ASN A 192 -7.29 18.35 11.86
C ASN A 192 -7.36 19.13 10.54
N LEU A 193 -7.66 18.40 9.45
CA LEU A 193 -7.69 18.99 8.10
C LEU A 193 -8.70 20.15 8.05
N ARG A 194 -8.15 21.35 7.85
CA ARG A 194 -8.95 22.58 7.83
C ARG A 194 -9.79 22.74 6.55
N LYS A 195 -9.46 21.97 5.48
CA LYS A 195 -10.09 22.12 4.16
C LYS A 195 -10.33 20.77 3.47
N PRO A 196 -11.39 20.04 3.82
CA PRO A 196 -11.74 18.75 3.18
C PRO A 196 -11.88 18.85 1.66
N ASP A 197 -12.54 19.90 1.17
CA ASP A 197 -12.79 20.14 -0.25
C ASP A 197 -11.49 20.24 -1.09
N THR A 198 -10.42 20.76 -0.47
CA THR A 198 -9.13 20.88 -1.15
C THR A 198 -8.48 19.51 -1.35
N LEU A 199 -8.63 18.60 -0.38
CA LEU A 199 -8.15 17.22 -0.49
C LEU A 199 -8.91 16.46 -1.59
N ASP A 200 -10.24 16.61 -1.64
CA ASP A 200 -11.07 15.99 -2.68
C ASP A 200 -10.66 16.45 -4.09
N LYS A 201 -10.55 17.78 -4.28
CA LYS A 201 -10.06 18.35 -5.54
C LYS A 201 -8.69 17.83 -5.93
N LEU A 202 -7.76 17.72 -4.97
CA LEU A 202 -6.43 17.18 -5.22
C LEU A 202 -6.49 15.71 -5.64
N LEU A 203 -7.24 14.90 -4.91
CA LEU A 203 -7.39 13.47 -5.21
C LEU A 203 -7.99 13.25 -6.61
N ARG A 204 -9.01 14.03 -6.98
CA ARG A 204 -9.57 14.02 -8.34
C ARG A 204 -8.55 14.43 -9.39
N ALA A 205 -7.80 15.51 -9.16
CA ALA A 205 -6.74 15.96 -10.08
C ALA A 205 -5.67 14.89 -10.29
N LEU A 206 -5.21 14.24 -9.20
CA LEU A 206 -4.27 13.12 -9.26
C LEU A 206 -4.84 11.90 -9.98
N SER A 207 -6.14 11.61 -9.81
CA SER A 207 -6.81 10.50 -10.50
C SER A 207 -6.86 10.67 -12.01
N PHE A 208 -6.99 11.91 -12.50
CA PHE A 208 -6.89 12.21 -13.95
C PHE A 208 -5.46 12.19 -14.49
N GLN A 209 -4.46 12.38 -13.61
CA GLN A 209 -3.04 12.45 -13.97
C GLN A 209 -2.26 11.19 -13.56
N VAL A 210 -2.95 10.06 -13.30
CA VAL A 210 -2.29 8.81 -12.89
C VAL A 210 -1.24 8.41 -13.93
N GLY A 211 -0.02 8.05 -13.46
CA GLY A 211 1.11 7.70 -14.32
C GLY A 211 1.78 8.91 -15.03
N SER A 212 1.26 10.12 -14.85
CA SER A 212 1.84 11.34 -15.42
C SER A 212 2.76 12.05 -14.41
N GLU A 213 3.70 12.83 -14.90
CA GLU A 213 4.51 13.70 -14.06
C GLU A 213 3.64 14.80 -13.43
N VAL A 214 3.75 15.00 -12.12
CA VAL A 214 2.99 15.99 -11.39
C VAL A 214 3.87 17.17 -10.96
N SER A 215 3.36 18.38 -11.17
CA SER A 215 3.92 19.61 -10.64
C SER A 215 3.06 20.11 -9.47
N TYR A 216 3.65 20.24 -8.28
CA TYR A 216 2.91 20.73 -7.10
C TYR A 216 2.41 22.16 -7.28
N ASN A 217 3.12 22.99 -8.05
CA ASN A 217 2.68 24.35 -8.37
C ASN A 217 1.47 24.35 -9.30
N GLU A 218 1.47 23.51 -10.33
CA GLU A 218 0.34 23.35 -11.25
C GLU A 218 -0.89 22.77 -10.54
N LEU A 219 -0.71 21.73 -9.74
CA LEU A 219 -1.78 21.18 -8.90
C LEU A 219 -2.35 22.24 -7.95
N ALA A 220 -1.49 23.03 -7.30
CA ALA A 220 -1.92 24.09 -6.40
C ALA A 220 -2.79 25.14 -7.11
N GLN A 221 -2.39 25.57 -8.31
CA GLN A 221 -3.21 26.48 -9.13
C GLN A 221 -4.57 25.85 -9.51
N THR A 222 -4.55 24.59 -9.96
CA THR A 222 -5.76 23.86 -10.37
C THR A 222 -6.78 23.72 -9.24
N ILE A 223 -6.33 23.47 -7.99
CA ILE A 223 -7.24 23.25 -6.84
C ILE A 223 -7.48 24.51 -6.00
N GLY A 224 -6.89 25.65 -6.36
CA GLY A 224 -7.01 26.91 -5.63
C GLY A 224 -6.33 26.89 -4.25
N SER A 225 -5.09 26.37 -4.18
CA SER A 225 -4.32 26.21 -2.95
C SER A 225 -2.86 26.65 -3.14
N ASP A 226 -1.99 26.32 -2.21
CA ASP A 226 -0.54 26.53 -2.31
C ASP A 226 0.23 25.20 -2.42
N SER A 227 1.46 25.25 -2.95
CA SER A 227 2.26 24.04 -3.20
C SER A 227 2.68 23.30 -1.94
N LYS A 228 2.80 23.96 -0.79
CA LYS A 228 3.12 23.31 0.49
C LYS A 228 1.93 22.50 1.01
N THR A 229 0.72 23.02 0.83
CA THR A 229 -0.53 22.30 1.14
C THR A 229 -0.69 21.08 0.24
N VAL A 230 -0.41 21.21 -1.07
CA VAL A 230 -0.40 20.07 -2.00
C VAL A 230 0.59 19.00 -1.56
N GLU A 231 1.83 19.38 -1.26
CA GLU A 231 2.86 18.44 -0.80
C GLU A 231 2.42 17.71 0.48
N LYS A 232 1.92 18.45 1.47
CA LYS A 232 1.40 17.88 2.73
C LYS A 232 0.27 16.88 2.47
N TYR A 233 -0.66 17.20 1.57
CA TYR A 233 -1.80 16.31 1.28
C TYR A 233 -1.38 15.08 0.48
N ILE A 234 -0.43 15.20 -0.43
CA ILE A 234 0.16 14.03 -1.13
C ILE A 234 0.85 13.11 -0.11
N GLU A 235 1.64 13.65 0.82
CA GLU A 235 2.25 12.85 1.87
C GLU A 235 1.21 12.15 2.76
N LEU A 236 0.11 12.82 3.06
CA LEU A 236 -0.98 12.24 3.83
C LEU A 236 -1.65 11.09 3.09
N LEU A 237 -1.95 11.26 1.80
CA LEU A 237 -2.52 10.22 0.95
C LEU A 237 -1.59 9.00 0.84
N GLU A 238 -0.27 9.20 0.79
CA GLU A 238 0.72 8.11 0.83
C GLU A 238 0.69 7.36 2.17
N LYS A 239 0.68 8.11 3.28
CA LYS A 239 0.65 7.55 4.64
C LYS A 239 -0.64 6.77 4.93
N CYS A 240 -1.72 7.11 4.22
CA CYS A 240 -2.99 6.38 4.26
C CYS A 240 -3.10 5.26 3.21
N PHE A 241 -2.03 4.93 2.49
CA PHE A 241 -2.01 3.89 1.48
C PHE A 241 -3.01 4.07 0.32
N VAL A 242 -3.29 5.32 -0.05
CA VAL A 242 -4.13 5.65 -1.21
C VAL A 242 -3.29 5.72 -2.48
N ILE A 243 -2.18 6.47 -2.41
CA ILE A 243 -1.25 6.70 -3.51
C ILE A 243 0.18 6.42 -3.08
N PHE A 244 1.08 6.33 -4.05
CA PHE A 244 2.52 6.37 -3.84
C PHE A 244 3.20 7.15 -4.97
N ARG A 245 4.39 7.66 -4.69
CA ARG A 245 5.19 8.43 -5.65
C ARG A 245 6.29 7.58 -6.23
N LEU A 246 6.52 7.73 -7.53
CA LEU A 246 7.68 7.24 -8.24
C LEU A 246 8.58 8.41 -8.59
N ASN A 247 9.86 8.33 -8.22
CA ASN A 247 10.83 9.38 -8.48
C ASN A 247 11.46 9.21 -9.86
N GLY A 248 11.87 10.32 -10.49
CA GLY A 248 12.63 10.25 -11.73
C GLY A 248 14.09 9.89 -11.47
N LEU A 249 14.62 8.85 -12.12
CA LEU A 249 16.02 8.46 -12.04
C LEU A 249 16.96 9.59 -12.52
N SER A 250 17.98 9.89 -11.75
CA SER A 250 19.00 10.88 -12.10
C SER A 250 20.36 10.47 -11.57
N ARG A 251 21.41 10.69 -12.38
CA ARG A 251 22.80 10.50 -11.93
C ARG A 251 23.25 11.48 -10.83
N ASN A 252 22.53 12.58 -10.66
CA ASN A 252 22.85 13.59 -9.66
C ASN A 252 21.75 13.63 -8.59
N LEU A 253 22.07 13.17 -7.38
CA LEU A 253 21.16 13.14 -6.23
C LEU A 253 20.44 14.48 -5.99
N ARG A 254 21.14 15.62 -6.15
CA ARG A 254 20.53 16.95 -5.98
C ARG A 254 19.47 17.26 -7.03
N SER A 255 19.64 16.75 -8.26
CA SER A 255 18.65 16.91 -9.32
C SER A 255 17.52 15.89 -9.21
N GLU A 256 17.77 14.72 -8.64
CA GLU A 256 16.76 13.68 -8.37
C GLU A 256 15.73 14.18 -7.34
N LEU A 257 16.17 14.77 -6.24
CA LEU A 257 15.28 15.34 -5.23
C LEU A 257 14.42 16.53 -5.72
N LYS A 258 14.85 17.19 -6.81
CA LYS A 258 14.15 18.35 -7.41
C LYS A 258 13.32 17.97 -8.65
N LYS A 259 13.42 16.74 -9.15
CA LYS A 259 12.70 16.32 -10.35
C LYS A 259 11.22 16.07 -10.09
N THR A 260 10.47 16.16 -11.15
CA THR A 260 9.06 15.77 -11.24
C THR A 260 8.87 14.35 -10.71
N LYS A 261 7.74 14.10 -10.12
CA LYS A 261 7.33 12.81 -9.57
C LYS A 261 6.13 12.32 -10.33
N LYS A 262 6.03 11.03 -10.59
CA LYS A 262 4.79 10.39 -11.03
C LYS A 262 4.01 9.93 -9.81
N VAL A 263 2.68 10.00 -9.86
CA VAL A 263 1.79 9.53 -8.80
C VAL A 263 0.98 8.35 -9.30
N PHE A 264 0.97 7.30 -8.49
CA PHE A 264 0.23 6.06 -8.74
C PHE A 264 -0.69 5.75 -7.57
N PHE A 265 -1.78 5.03 -7.83
CA PHE A 265 -2.69 4.52 -6.82
C PHE A 265 -2.31 3.09 -6.44
N TYR A 266 -2.42 2.75 -5.16
CA TYR A 266 -2.26 1.36 -4.69
C TYR A 266 -3.32 0.41 -5.28
N ASP A 267 -4.44 0.98 -5.77
CA ASP A 267 -5.55 0.21 -6.33
C ASP A 267 -6.29 1.00 -7.43
N ASN A 268 -6.47 0.37 -8.58
CA ASN A 268 -7.15 0.98 -9.72
C ASN A 268 -8.62 1.32 -9.43
N GLY A 269 -9.30 0.46 -8.66
CA GLY A 269 -10.69 0.66 -8.30
C GLY A 269 -10.90 1.92 -7.49
N VAL A 270 -10.04 2.19 -6.50
CA VAL A 270 -10.06 3.43 -5.72
C VAL A 270 -9.90 4.65 -6.63
N ARG A 271 -8.92 4.63 -7.55
CA ARG A 271 -8.73 5.69 -8.55
C ARG A 271 -9.98 5.90 -9.40
N ASN A 272 -10.58 4.82 -9.90
CA ASN A 272 -11.75 4.87 -10.76
C ASN A 272 -13.01 5.36 -10.01
N ALA A 273 -13.16 4.99 -8.74
CA ALA A 273 -14.25 5.46 -7.88
C ALA A 273 -14.20 6.97 -7.66
N VAL A 274 -13.01 7.52 -7.40
CA VAL A 274 -12.82 8.98 -7.20
C VAL A 274 -13.33 9.79 -8.38
N ILE A 275 -13.15 9.30 -9.63
CA ILE A 275 -13.62 9.98 -10.84
C ILE A 275 -14.89 9.37 -11.44
N GLN A 276 -15.49 8.38 -10.76
CA GLN A 276 -16.70 7.66 -11.16
C GLN A 276 -16.61 7.04 -12.57
N GLN A 277 -15.46 6.50 -12.95
CA GLN A 277 -15.20 5.94 -14.27
C GLN A 277 -15.13 4.40 -14.21
N PHE A 278 -16.27 3.76 -14.50
CA PHE A 278 -16.43 2.31 -14.48
C PHE A 278 -16.78 1.70 -15.84
N ALA A 279 -16.52 2.44 -16.92
CA ALA A 279 -16.73 1.91 -18.26
C ALA A 279 -15.83 0.70 -18.52
N SER A 280 -16.32 -0.23 -19.37
CA SER A 280 -15.55 -1.40 -19.79
C SER A 280 -14.26 -1.00 -20.52
N VAL A 281 -13.28 -1.88 -20.53
CA VAL A 281 -11.94 -1.64 -21.09
C VAL A 281 -11.98 -1.14 -22.54
N ASN A 282 -12.94 -1.64 -23.34
CA ASN A 282 -13.09 -1.26 -24.75
C ASN A 282 -13.70 0.14 -24.97
N MET A 283 -14.31 0.72 -23.94
CA MET A 283 -14.92 2.05 -23.98
C MET A 283 -14.06 3.14 -23.34
N ARG A 284 -12.83 2.79 -22.94
CA ARG A 284 -11.93 3.69 -22.21
C ARG A 284 -10.80 4.20 -23.10
N ASN A 285 -10.46 5.45 -22.93
CA ASN A 285 -9.31 6.09 -23.58
C ASN A 285 -8.04 6.16 -22.67
N ASP A 286 -8.17 5.80 -21.39
CA ASP A 286 -7.11 5.85 -20.38
C ASP A 286 -6.49 4.49 -20.05
N MET A 287 -6.73 3.45 -20.87
CA MET A 287 -6.27 2.09 -20.61
C MET A 287 -4.74 1.96 -20.45
N GLY A 288 -3.97 2.78 -21.18
CA GLY A 288 -2.51 2.80 -21.03
C GLY A 288 -2.10 3.17 -19.59
N ALA A 289 -2.66 4.26 -19.08
CA ALA A 289 -2.38 4.74 -17.72
C ALA A 289 -2.91 3.78 -16.63
N LEU A 290 -4.08 3.16 -16.84
CA LEU A 290 -4.60 2.13 -15.93
C LEU A 290 -3.73 0.88 -15.92
N TRP A 291 -3.23 0.46 -17.07
CA TRP A 291 -2.34 -0.69 -17.19
C TRP A 291 -1.00 -0.43 -16.48
N GLU A 292 -0.41 0.75 -16.72
CA GLU A 292 0.79 1.20 -16.04
C GLU A 292 0.60 1.21 -14.51
N ASN A 293 -0.49 1.84 -14.02
CA ASN A 293 -0.80 1.86 -12.59
C ASN A 293 -1.01 0.46 -12.01
N PHE A 294 -1.74 -0.41 -12.71
CA PHE A 294 -1.97 -1.79 -12.28
C PHE A 294 -0.66 -2.54 -12.13
N PHE A 295 0.14 -2.58 -13.19
CA PHE A 295 1.37 -3.36 -13.17
C PHE A 295 2.37 -2.84 -12.12
N ILE A 296 2.58 -1.53 -12.05
CA ILE A 296 3.52 -0.94 -11.06
C ILE A 296 3.04 -1.20 -9.63
N SER A 297 1.74 -1.07 -9.35
CA SER A 297 1.21 -1.36 -8.02
C SER A 297 1.33 -2.85 -7.66
N GLU A 298 1.08 -3.76 -8.60
CA GLU A 298 1.24 -5.20 -8.39
C GLU A 298 2.72 -5.60 -8.24
N ARG A 299 3.61 -5.01 -9.04
CA ARG A 299 5.06 -5.25 -8.94
C ARG A 299 5.63 -4.78 -7.61
N MET A 300 5.15 -3.65 -7.10
CA MET A 300 5.50 -3.16 -5.78
C MET A 300 5.04 -4.13 -4.67
N LYS A 301 3.81 -4.69 -4.75
CA LYS A 301 3.33 -5.73 -3.83
C LYS A 301 4.20 -6.97 -3.90
N PHE A 302 4.53 -7.44 -5.10
CA PHE A 302 5.42 -8.58 -5.34
C PHE A 302 6.78 -8.36 -4.68
N ASN A 303 7.44 -7.24 -4.96
CA ASN A 303 8.74 -6.92 -4.38
C ASN A 303 8.68 -6.87 -2.84
N HIS A 304 7.62 -6.26 -2.28
CA HIS A 304 7.45 -6.18 -0.84
C HIS A 304 7.28 -7.55 -0.19
N TYR A 305 6.41 -8.40 -0.74
CA TYR A 305 6.12 -9.72 -0.19
C TYR A 305 7.25 -10.74 -0.40
N ARG A 306 8.09 -10.55 -1.41
CA ARG A 306 9.28 -11.38 -1.68
C ARG A 306 10.56 -10.83 -1.04
N HIS A 307 10.45 -9.74 -0.24
CA HIS A 307 11.61 -9.03 0.34
C HIS A 307 12.65 -8.62 -0.69
N HIS A 308 12.21 -8.35 -1.92
CA HIS A 308 13.07 -7.83 -2.96
C HIS A 308 13.26 -6.31 -2.75
N HIS A 309 14.32 -5.98 -2.01
CA HIS A 309 14.66 -4.59 -1.70
C HIS A 309 15.33 -3.93 -2.92
N CYS A 310 14.60 -3.04 -3.58
CA CYS A 310 15.10 -2.25 -4.69
C CYS A 310 14.59 -0.82 -4.60
N ASN A 311 15.36 0.11 -5.14
CA ASN A 311 14.90 1.45 -5.40
C ASN A 311 14.06 1.44 -6.68
N ILE A 312 12.97 2.20 -6.72
CA ILE A 312 12.05 2.25 -7.86
C ILE A 312 12.03 3.65 -8.47
N TYR A 313 12.09 3.70 -9.79
CA TYR A 313 12.16 4.94 -10.55
C TYR A 313 11.37 4.87 -11.85
N PHE A 314 11.08 6.02 -12.44
CA PHE A 314 10.89 6.19 -13.88
C PHE A 314 12.07 6.97 -14.46
N TRP A 315 12.22 6.98 -15.78
CA TRP A 315 13.23 7.78 -16.42
C TRP A 315 12.68 8.55 -17.59
N ARG A 316 13.04 9.83 -17.70
CA ARG A 316 12.63 10.68 -18.81
C ARG A 316 13.71 11.69 -19.15
N THR A 317 13.91 11.92 -20.45
CA THR A 317 14.84 12.92 -20.98
C THR A 317 14.11 14.19 -21.44
N LYS A 318 14.88 15.24 -21.65
CA LYS A 318 14.36 16.48 -22.28
C LYS A 318 13.89 16.24 -23.72
N SER A 319 14.42 15.24 -24.41
CA SER A 319 14.01 14.82 -25.76
C SER A 319 12.81 13.86 -25.77
N GLN A 320 12.10 13.75 -24.64
CA GLN A 320 10.87 12.95 -24.48
C GLN A 320 11.07 11.44 -24.63
N GLN A 321 12.30 10.93 -24.48
CA GLN A 321 12.51 9.50 -24.27
C GLN A 321 12.09 9.14 -22.85
N GLU A 322 11.37 8.05 -22.69
CA GLU A 322 10.80 7.65 -21.40
C GLU A 322 10.97 6.15 -21.17
N ILE A 323 11.07 5.77 -19.90
CA ILE A 323 10.95 4.41 -19.39
C ILE A 323 9.98 4.47 -18.21
N ASP A 324 8.94 3.65 -18.28
CA ASP A 324 7.82 3.70 -17.36
C ASP A 324 8.20 3.30 -15.94
N TYR A 325 8.98 2.21 -15.79
CA TYR A 325 9.35 1.67 -14.47
C TYR A 325 10.72 1.01 -14.48
N ILE A 326 11.49 1.28 -13.45
CA ILE A 326 12.86 0.80 -13.27
C ILE A 326 13.04 0.36 -11.83
N GLU A 327 13.61 -0.81 -11.63
CA GLU A 327 14.08 -1.31 -10.34
C GLU A 327 15.61 -1.28 -10.31
N GLU A 328 16.17 -0.69 -9.26
CA GLU A 328 17.62 -0.63 -9.05
C GLU A 328 17.95 -1.34 -7.73
N ALA A 329 18.83 -2.31 -7.81
CA ALA A 329 19.41 -2.98 -6.68
C ALA A 329 20.92 -3.14 -6.91
N ASP A 330 21.71 -2.74 -5.94
CA ASP A 330 23.19 -2.85 -5.97
C ASP A 330 23.84 -2.22 -7.21
N GLY A 331 23.22 -1.16 -7.74
CA GLY A 331 23.69 -0.45 -8.94
C GLY A 331 23.36 -1.11 -10.26
N VAL A 332 22.55 -2.16 -10.25
CA VAL A 332 22.08 -2.89 -11.45
C VAL A 332 20.59 -2.61 -11.67
N PHE A 333 20.21 -2.45 -12.94
CA PHE A 333 18.88 -1.99 -13.31
C PHE A 333 18.07 -3.08 -14.03
N ASN A 334 16.83 -3.29 -13.58
CA ASN A 334 15.79 -4.01 -14.31
C ASN A 334 14.78 -3.01 -14.85
N VAL A 335 14.47 -3.09 -16.13
CA VAL A 335 13.74 -2.06 -16.87
C VAL A 335 12.45 -2.64 -17.43
N PHE A 336 11.33 -1.96 -17.17
CA PHE A 336 10.00 -2.39 -17.61
C PHE A 336 9.32 -1.25 -18.38
N GLU A 337 8.77 -1.60 -19.52
CA GLU A 337 7.93 -0.73 -20.35
C GLU A 337 6.55 -1.36 -20.48
N MET A 338 5.49 -0.65 -20.14
CA MET A 338 4.14 -1.19 -20.11
C MET A 338 3.36 -0.85 -21.36
N LYS A 339 2.77 -1.86 -22.03
CA LYS A 339 1.94 -1.69 -23.21
C LYS A 339 0.63 -2.45 -23.05
N TRP A 340 -0.49 -1.73 -22.97
CA TRP A 340 -1.82 -2.35 -22.96
C TRP A 340 -2.10 -3.11 -24.26
N ASN A 341 -1.70 -2.55 -25.41
CA ASN A 341 -1.89 -3.20 -26.70
C ASN A 341 -0.68 -4.12 -27.02
N PRO A 342 -0.86 -5.45 -27.06
CA PRO A 342 0.21 -6.39 -27.36
C PRO A 342 0.89 -6.17 -28.72
N ASN A 343 0.18 -5.61 -29.69
CA ASN A 343 0.73 -5.31 -31.02
C ASN A 343 1.82 -4.22 -31.00
N LYS A 344 1.94 -3.48 -29.90
CA LYS A 344 3.00 -2.48 -29.66
C LYS A 344 4.23 -3.04 -28.98
N ARG A 345 4.44 -4.36 -28.96
CA ARG A 345 5.61 -5.04 -28.36
C ARG A 345 6.95 -4.65 -28.99
N ASN A 346 6.95 -4.14 -30.22
CA ASN A 346 8.19 -3.71 -30.91
C ASN A 346 8.75 -2.38 -30.37
N THR A 347 8.24 -1.87 -29.26
CA THR A 347 8.83 -0.72 -28.56
C THR A 347 10.16 -1.16 -27.97
N SER A 348 11.24 -0.47 -28.29
CA SER A 348 12.57 -0.75 -27.72
C SER A 348 12.89 0.21 -26.59
N ILE A 349 13.58 -0.29 -25.58
CA ILE A 349 14.17 0.54 -24.52
C ILE A 349 15.16 1.53 -25.17
N PRO A 350 15.13 2.82 -24.80
CA PRO A 350 16.01 3.83 -25.37
C PRO A 350 17.50 3.44 -25.28
N LYS A 351 18.19 3.43 -26.41
CA LYS A 351 19.61 3.08 -26.45
C LYS A 351 20.46 4.00 -25.55
N SER A 352 20.09 5.28 -25.46
CA SER A 352 20.73 6.23 -24.57
C SER A 352 20.68 5.84 -23.09
N PHE A 353 19.66 5.09 -22.66
CA PHE A 353 19.59 4.52 -21.31
C PHE A 353 20.51 3.30 -21.19
N LEU A 354 20.44 2.37 -22.14
CA LEU A 354 21.26 1.14 -22.13
C LEU A 354 22.77 1.44 -22.17
N ASP A 355 23.17 2.48 -22.90
CA ASP A 355 24.58 2.93 -22.97
C ASP A 355 25.02 3.66 -21.68
N ALA A 356 24.07 4.15 -20.89
CA ALA A 356 24.35 4.97 -19.71
C ALA A 356 24.32 4.21 -18.38
N TYR A 357 23.62 3.08 -18.30
CA TYR A 357 23.36 2.34 -17.06
C TYR A 357 23.62 0.83 -17.23
N PRO A 358 24.10 0.12 -16.19
CA PRO A 358 24.30 -1.33 -16.19
C PRO A 358 22.95 -2.05 -16.08
N VAL A 359 22.32 -2.33 -17.22
CA VAL A 359 21.02 -2.99 -17.29
C VAL A 359 21.18 -4.51 -17.29
N ALA A 360 20.56 -5.19 -16.32
CA ALA A 360 20.54 -6.65 -16.23
C ALA A 360 19.42 -7.27 -17.10
N SER A 361 18.25 -6.64 -17.12
CA SER A 361 17.11 -7.13 -17.86
C SER A 361 16.23 -6.00 -18.39
N THR A 362 15.56 -6.27 -19.51
CA THR A 362 14.54 -5.40 -20.08
C THR A 362 13.29 -6.21 -20.39
N ALA A 363 12.12 -5.65 -20.11
CA ALA A 363 10.84 -6.29 -20.38
C ALA A 363 9.83 -5.31 -20.97
N ILE A 364 9.11 -5.77 -21.99
CA ILE A 364 7.89 -5.11 -22.48
C ILE A 364 6.72 -5.89 -21.90
N VAL A 365 6.02 -5.28 -20.97
CA VAL A 365 4.95 -5.92 -20.21
C VAL A 365 3.59 -5.66 -20.84
N THR A 366 2.90 -6.73 -21.19
CA THR A 366 1.57 -6.68 -21.80
C THR A 366 0.60 -7.56 -21.02
N PRO A 367 -0.71 -7.49 -21.26
CA PRO A 367 -1.70 -8.39 -20.66
C PRO A 367 -1.44 -9.88 -20.90
N GLU A 368 -0.60 -10.23 -21.88
CA GLU A 368 -0.30 -11.63 -22.20
C GLU A 368 0.85 -12.22 -21.37
N ASN A 369 1.80 -11.40 -20.88
CA ASN A 369 3.00 -11.88 -20.19
C ASN A 369 3.23 -11.31 -18.78
N TYR A 370 2.34 -10.43 -18.28
CA TYR A 370 2.54 -9.73 -17.01
C TYR A 370 2.70 -10.65 -15.79
N MET A 371 2.08 -11.85 -15.84
CA MET A 371 2.16 -12.82 -14.75
C MET A 371 3.58 -13.36 -14.54
N GLU A 372 4.41 -13.41 -15.58
CA GLU A 372 5.82 -13.84 -15.48
C GLU A 372 6.63 -12.96 -14.51
N TYR A 373 6.15 -11.75 -14.24
CA TYR A 373 6.82 -10.76 -13.38
C TYR A 373 6.14 -10.58 -12.01
N LEU A 374 5.00 -11.26 -11.76
CA LEU A 374 4.15 -11.03 -10.58
C LEU A 374 3.86 -12.31 -9.76
N ILE A 375 4.31 -13.47 -10.23
CA ILE A 375 4.08 -14.77 -9.60
C ILE A 375 5.38 -15.49 -9.25
#